data_1581a9c008742e55c5379d02644f59df
#
_entry.id   1581a9c008742e55c5379d02644f59df
#
_cell.length_a   1.000
_cell.length_b   1.000
_cell.length_c   1.000
_cell.angle_alpha   90.00
_cell.angle_beta   90.00
_cell.angle_gamma   90.00
#
_symmetry.space_group_name_H-M   'P 1'
#
loop_
_entity.id
_entity.type
_entity.pdbx_description
1 polymer ?
#
loop_
_entity_poly.entity_id
_entity_poly.type
_entity_poly.pdbx_seq_one_letter_code
_entity_poly.pdbx_strand_id
1 'polypeptide(L)'
;MIEVGVEYGSATTTKLTLENVTVDAEEQDIRCIRVCPESQLILENGATVCNGRAVHRSGHSGNTGTNDWGGGIVVDSTAKLIMNDGSAVTGCSAEQGGGIYLSGEMELNGGTISGNTAVGDYFFTPYSQSAHGGAILIRANRADYDESYDAPAKLTMAGGNIQNNKAASDRSAFGGAVAILGTPNATADSTNEFIMTGGTISGNTAGYGGAISVYAADRYWNGNASVKISGNAKITQNTGRNGGGAIALFTSKADDYTSTVEMSGGTISDNKTFSKGGGVFLYGKGDSFYMTDGKISDNEAKQGGGISISDTDAAAYLLGGTIQDNKATEGYPYVDDPSERSYYGN
;
A
#
# COMPACT_ATOMS: atom_id res chain seq x y z
N MET A 1 -18.88 -3.78 15.75
CA MET A 1 -18.39 -4.43 14.51
C MET A 1 -19.55 -4.97 13.71
N ILE A 2 -19.56 -4.73 12.40
CA ILE A 2 -20.50 -5.33 11.44
C ILE A 2 -19.76 -6.46 10.72
N GLU A 3 -20.42 -7.61 10.58
CA GLU A 3 -19.92 -8.73 9.78
C GLU A 3 -20.85 -8.96 8.59
N VAL A 4 -20.29 -8.99 7.37
CA VAL A 4 -21.05 -9.18 6.12
C VAL A 4 -20.74 -10.56 5.59
N GLY A 5 -21.71 -11.46 5.71
CA GLY A 5 -21.58 -12.87 5.33
C GLY A 5 -21.26 -13.80 6.49
N VAL A 6 -20.76 -14.99 6.19
CA VAL A 6 -20.40 -16.02 7.17
C VAL A 6 -18.96 -16.48 6.94
N GLU A 7 -18.24 -16.74 8.01
CA GLU A 7 -16.82 -17.09 7.95
C GLU A 7 -16.53 -18.44 7.27
N TYR A 8 -17.46 -19.40 7.33
CA TYR A 8 -17.30 -20.75 6.79
C TYR A 8 -18.58 -21.33 6.17
N GLY A 9 -18.44 -21.90 4.99
CA GLY A 9 -19.28 -23.03 4.55
C GLY A 9 -20.62 -22.72 3.86
N SER A 10 -20.88 -21.51 3.41
CA SER A 10 -22.08 -21.25 2.61
C SER A 10 -21.73 -20.54 1.30
N ALA A 11 -22.05 -21.15 0.18
CA ALA A 11 -21.92 -20.56 -1.15
C ALA A 11 -23.00 -19.47 -1.44
N THR A 12 -23.47 -18.78 -0.42
CA THR A 12 -24.47 -17.71 -0.58
C THR A 12 -23.80 -16.36 -0.53
N THR A 13 -23.78 -15.64 -1.64
CA THR A 13 -23.29 -14.27 -1.73
C THR A 13 -24.13 -13.36 -0.84
N THR A 14 -23.54 -12.83 0.22
CA THR A 14 -24.17 -11.83 1.06
C THR A 14 -23.76 -10.43 0.58
N LYS A 15 -24.72 -9.52 0.49
CA LYS A 15 -24.49 -8.14 0.06
C LYS A 15 -25.02 -7.17 1.10
N LEU A 16 -24.15 -6.23 1.53
CA LEU A 16 -24.52 -5.07 2.33
C LEU A 16 -24.27 -3.80 1.54
N THR A 17 -25.26 -2.92 1.47
CA THR A 17 -25.09 -1.56 0.94
C THR A 17 -25.32 -0.57 2.07
N LEU A 18 -24.40 0.36 2.25
CA LEU A 18 -24.51 1.48 3.17
C LEU A 18 -24.69 2.76 2.37
N GLU A 19 -25.71 3.54 2.68
CA GLU A 19 -26.00 4.83 2.07
C GLU A 19 -26.50 5.79 3.15
N ASN A 20 -25.94 6.99 3.26
CA ASN A 20 -26.28 7.99 4.28
C ASN A 20 -26.21 7.42 5.73
N VAL A 21 -25.24 6.55 6.00
CA VAL A 21 -25.03 5.87 7.29
C VAL A 21 -23.60 6.07 7.75
N THR A 22 -23.42 6.37 9.03
CA THR A 22 -22.09 6.37 9.68
C THR A 22 -21.94 5.11 10.54
N VAL A 23 -20.89 4.36 10.28
CA VAL A 23 -20.42 3.27 11.14
C VAL A 23 -19.21 3.79 11.89
N ASP A 24 -19.42 4.20 13.13
CA ASP A 24 -18.40 4.77 14.01
C ASP A 24 -18.06 3.79 15.14
N ALA A 25 -16.79 3.46 15.28
CA ALA A 25 -16.33 2.61 16.39
C ALA A 25 -15.97 3.42 17.65
N GLU A 26 -16.12 4.75 17.63
CA GLU A 26 -15.84 5.63 18.77
C GLU A 26 -14.44 5.42 19.37
N GLU A 27 -13.45 5.15 18.54
CA GLU A 27 -12.06 4.82 18.94
C GLU A 27 -11.92 3.59 19.85
N GLN A 28 -12.94 2.76 19.95
CA GLN A 28 -12.84 1.49 20.68
C GLN A 28 -11.90 0.52 19.91
N ASP A 29 -11.25 -0.39 20.65
CA ASP A 29 -10.32 -1.37 20.08
C ASP A 29 -11.07 -2.47 19.32
N ILE A 30 -11.82 -2.06 18.31
CA ILE A 30 -12.54 -2.92 17.38
C ILE A 30 -12.47 -2.33 15.96
N ARG A 31 -12.41 -3.19 14.96
CA ARG A 31 -12.66 -2.78 13.58
C ARG A 31 -14.15 -2.47 13.37
N CYS A 32 -14.45 -1.63 12.38
CA CYS A 32 -15.84 -1.31 12.10
C CYS A 32 -16.55 -2.45 11.35
N ILE A 33 -15.95 -2.97 10.26
CA ILE A 33 -16.59 -3.92 9.35
C ILE A 33 -15.64 -5.04 8.94
N ARG A 34 -16.14 -6.27 8.84
CA ARG A 34 -15.50 -7.39 8.15
C ARG A 34 -16.40 -7.86 7.02
N VAL A 35 -15.82 -8.01 5.83
CA VAL A 35 -16.49 -8.60 4.66
C VAL A 35 -15.94 -10.00 4.47
N CYS A 36 -16.75 -11.00 4.80
CA CYS A 36 -16.39 -12.40 4.75
C CYS A 36 -16.28 -12.91 3.30
N PRO A 37 -15.64 -14.07 3.06
CA PRO A 37 -15.53 -14.66 1.73
C PRO A 37 -16.87 -14.70 0.98
N GLU A 38 -16.80 -14.57 -0.36
CA GLU A 38 -17.97 -14.58 -1.27
C GLU A 38 -19.01 -13.47 -0.99
N SER A 39 -18.69 -12.50 -0.12
CA SER A 39 -19.61 -11.43 0.26
C SER A 39 -19.18 -10.08 -0.30
N GLN A 40 -20.11 -9.12 -0.33
CA GLN A 40 -19.90 -7.81 -0.90
C GLN A 40 -20.36 -6.69 0.03
N LEU A 41 -19.49 -5.67 0.22
CA LEU A 41 -19.84 -4.40 0.83
C LEU A 41 -19.82 -3.29 -0.22
N ILE A 42 -20.86 -2.47 -0.26
CA ILE A 42 -20.95 -1.29 -1.10
C ILE A 42 -21.13 -0.07 -0.20
N LEU A 43 -20.25 0.91 -0.36
CA LEU A 43 -20.38 2.21 0.28
C LEU A 43 -20.82 3.23 -0.76
N GLU A 44 -22.03 3.73 -0.60
CA GLU A 44 -22.65 4.73 -1.45
C GLU A 44 -22.55 6.14 -0.84
N ASN A 45 -23.13 7.12 -1.49
CA ASN A 45 -23.10 8.51 -1.06
C ASN A 45 -23.53 8.68 0.41
N GLY A 46 -22.76 9.44 1.17
CA GLY A 46 -22.99 9.69 2.59
C GLY A 46 -22.67 8.51 3.53
N ALA A 47 -22.23 7.36 3.00
CA ALA A 47 -21.73 6.26 3.83
C ALA A 47 -20.36 6.60 4.41
N THR A 48 -20.19 6.54 5.72
CA THR A 48 -18.94 6.81 6.42
C THR A 48 -18.58 5.65 7.36
N VAL A 49 -17.35 5.15 7.24
CA VAL A 49 -16.75 4.19 8.19
C VAL A 49 -15.62 4.91 8.89
N CYS A 50 -15.67 5.04 10.21
CA CYS A 50 -14.70 5.86 10.92
C CYS A 50 -14.32 5.35 12.31
N ASN A 51 -13.15 5.85 12.77
CA ASN A 51 -12.63 5.68 14.13
C ASN A 51 -12.47 4.22 14.58
N GLY A 52 -12.42 3.28 13.65
CA GLY A 52 -12.14 1.88 13.95
C GLY A 52 -10.67 1.69 14.36
N ARG A 53 -10.44 0.86 15.37
CA ARG A 53 -9.11 0.62 15.90
C ARG A 53 -8.83 -0.88 16.04
N ALA A 54 -7.91 -1.40 15.24
CA ALA A 54 -7.43 -2.77 15.29
C ALA A 54 -5.94 -2.76 15.67
N VAL A 55 -5.67 -2.55 16.96
CA VAL A 55 -4.31 -2.46 17.52
C VAL A 55 -4.20 -3.41 18.71
N HIS A 56 -3.18 -4.23 18.72
CA HIS A 56 -2.94 -5.20 19.80
C HIS A 56 -2.73 -4.52 21.16
N ARG A 57 -3.43 -4.98 22.18
CA ARG A 57 -3.15 -4.61 23.57
C ARG A 57 -2.19 -5.61 24.21
N SER A 58 -1.19 -5.08 24.95
CA SER A 58 -0.31 -5.89 25.77
C SER A 58 -1.11 -6.77 26.74
N GLY A 59 -0.93 -8.09 26.64
CA GLY A 59 -1.56 -9.07 27.53
C GLY A 59 -2.46 -10.09 26.89
N HIS A 60 -2.77 -9.98 25.60
CA HIS A 60 -3.44 -11.05 24.86
C HIS A 60 -2.40 -11.91 24.12
N SER A 61 -2.00 -13.00 24.75
CA SER A 61 -1.14 -14.03 24.14
C SER A 61 -1.97 -15.01 23.30
N GLY A 62 -2.76 -14.52 22.37
CA GLY A 62 -3.53 -15.36 21.47
C GLY A 62 -3.05 -15.17 20.03
N ASN A 63 -2.65 -16.25 19.40
CA ASN A 63 -2.43 -16.33 17.97
C ASN A 63 -3.72 -15.91 17.27
N THR A 64 -3.77 -14.69 16.75
CA THR A 64 -5.06 -14.15 16.38
C THR A 64 -5.02 -13.54 14.99
N GLY A 65 -4.63 -14.29 14.00
CA GLY A 65 -4.95 -14.02 12.61
C GLY A 65 -5.08 -12.52 12.25
N THR A 66 -6.14 -12.14 11.59
CA THR A 66 -6.41 -10.77 11.09
C THR A 66 -6.94 -9.78 12.13
N ASN A 67 -6.90 -10.07 13.44
CA ASN A 67 -7.59 -9.26 14.44
C ASN A 67 -7.01 -7.83 14.61
N ASP A 68 -5.73 -7.65 14.27
CA ASP A 68 -5.02 -6.38 14.43
C ASP A 68 -4.83 -5.63 13.09
N TRP A 69 -5.56 -6.06 12.05
CA TRP A 69 -5.47 -5.49 10.71
C TRP A 69 -6.79 -4.84 10.28
N GLY A 70 -6.70 -3.81 9.44
CA GLY A 70 -7.86 -3.11 8.89
C GLY A 70 -8.73 -2.47 9.96
N GLY A 71 -8.35 -1.30 10.45
CA GLY A 71 -9.08 -0.61 11.52
C GLY A 71 -10.51 -0.26 11.12
N GLY A 72 -10.72 0.20 9.90
CA GLY A 72 -12.05 0.43 9.35
C GLY A 72 -12.67 -0.85 8.80
N ILE A 73 -12.04 -1.45 7.80
CA ILE A 73 -12.61 -2.55 7.03
C ILE A 73 -11.57 -3.65 6.80
N VAL A 74 -11.98 -4.90 6.98
CA VAL A 74 -11.27 -6.08 6.46
C VAL A 74 -12.10 -6.66 5.31
N VAL A 75 -11.43 -6.90 4.19
CA VAL A 75 -11.99 -7.59 3.02
C VAL A 75 -11.27 -8.92 2.89
N ASP A 76 -11.93 -9.99 3.24
CA ASP A 76 -11.36 -11.34 3.18
C ASP A 76 -11.13 -11.80 1.73
N SER A 77 -10.39 -12.89 1.54
CA SER A 77 -10.19 -13.50 0.23
C SER A 77 -11.54 -13.80 -0.43
N THR A 78 -11.64 -13.60 -1.76
CA THR A 78 -12.88 -13.72 -2.55
C THR A 78 -14.01 -12.75 -2.20
N ALA A 79 -13.85 -11.91 -1.16
CA ALA A 79 -14.79 -10.85 -0.85
C ALA A 79 -14.56 -9.59 -1.71
N LYS A 80 -15.58 -8.72 -1.76
CA LYS A 80 -15.51 -7.49 -2.55
C LYS A 80 -15.97 -6.25 -1.79
N LEU A 81 -15.18 -5.19 -1.89
CA LEU A 81 -15.54 -3.83 -1.45
C LEU A 81 -15.70 -2.91 -2.65
N ILE A 82 -16.79 -2.17 -2.71
CA ILE A 82 -17.00 -1.10 -3.70
C ILE A 82 -17.20 0.21 -2.95
N MET A 83 -16.43 1.23 -3.31
CA MET A 83 -16.61 2.60 -2.82
C MET A 83 -16.99 3.52 -3.96
N ASN A 84 -18.13 4.21 -3.81
CA ASN A 84 -18.65 5.17 -4.77
C ASN A 84 -18.53 6.61 -4.26
N ASP A 85 -18.88 7.58 -5.11
CA ASP A 85 -18.81 8.99 -4.78
C ASP A 85 -19.55 9.34 -3.50
N GLY A 86 -18.96 10.23 -2.70
CA GLY A 86 -19.52 10.68 -1.42
C GLY A 86 -19.38 9.70 -0.26
N SER A 87 -18.78 8.51 -0.47
CA SER A 87 -18.45 7.57 0.60
C SER A 87 -17.11 7.90 1.27
N ALA A 88 -16.90 7.45 2.52
CA ALA A 88 -15.66 7.73 3.24
C ALA A 88 -15.21 6.57 4.15
N VAL A 89 -13.88 6.37 4.25
CA VAL A 89 -13.21 5.58 5.30
C VAL A 89 -12.18 6.48 5.95
N THR A 90 -12.37 6.86 7.22
CA THR A 90 -11.56 7.91 7.82
C THR A 90 -11.26 7.71 9.30
N GLY A 91 -10.07 8.22 9.75
CA GLY A 91 -9.70 8.24 11.16
C GLY A 91 -9.48 6.86 11.79
N CYS A 92 -9.33 5.82 10.98
CA CYS A 92 -9.13 4.45 11.47
C CYS A 92 -7.64 4.17 11.72
N SER A 93 -7.35 3.22 12.60
CA SER A 93 -5.99 2.79 12.89
C SER A 93 -5.89 1.27 13.07
N ALA A 94 -4.76 0.71 12.63
CA ALA A 94 -4.47 -0.71 12.77
C ALA A 94 -2.95 -0.93 12.83
N GLU A 95 -2.52 -2.13 13.18
CA GLU A 95 -1.12 -2.49 13.01
C GLU A 95 -0.74 -2.51 11.53
N GLN A 96 -1.64 -3.02 10.69
CA GLN A 96 -1.47 -3.17 9.25
C GLN A 96 -2.75 -2.73 8.52
N GLY A 97 -2.63 -1.95 7.42
CA GLY A 97 -3.78 -1.43 6.70
C GLY A 97 -4.66 -0.55 7.59
N GLY A 98 -4.17 0.64 7.96
CA GLY A 98 -4.82 1.50 8.96
C GLY A 98 -6.32 1.69 8.72
N GLY A 99 -6.72 1.98 7.48
CA GLY A 99 -8.11 2.04 7.07
C GLY A 99 -8.66 0.69 6.65
N ILE A 100 -7.99 0.03 5.71
CA ILE A 100 -8.48 -1.17 5.02
C ILE A 100 -7.38 -2.22 4.91
N TYR A 101 -7.71 -3.45 5.28
CA TYR A 101 -6.95 -4.64 4.93
C TYR A 101 -7.66 -5.37 3.79
N LEU A 102 -6.98 -5.54 2.66
CA LEU A 102 -7.55 -6.07 1.43
C LEU A 102 -6.88 -7.40 1.04
N SER A 103 -7.58 -8.50 1.23
CA SER A 103 -7.20 -9.82 0.72
C SER A 103 -8.03 -10.27 -0.48
N GLY A 104 -9.14 -9.61 -0.74
CA GLY A 104 -10.05 -9.85 -1.87
C GLY A 104 -9.91 -8.76 -2.93
N GLU A 105 -11.05 -8.34 -3.45
CA GLU A 105 -11.15 -7.29 -4.47
C GLU A 105 -11.68 -5.98 -3.91
N MET A 106 -11.16 -4.85 -4.41
CA MET A 106 -11.71 -3.53 -4.13
C MET A 106 -11.81 -2.70 -5.40
N GLU A 107 -12.95 -2.03 -5.56
CA GLU A 107 -13.18 -0.99 -6.55
C GLU A 107 -13.36 0.36 -5.85
N LEU A 108 -12.48 1.31 -6.13
CA LEU A 108 -12.59 2.70 -5.70
C LEU A 108 -13.00 3.54 -6.92
N ASN A 109 -14.30 3.71 -7.11
CA ASN A 109 -14.89 4.47 -8.20
C ASN A 109 -14.96 5.97 -7.84
N GLY A 110 -15.07 6.27 -6.53
CA GLY A 110 -15.16 7.60 -5.96
C GLY A 110 -14.95 7.57 -4.45
N GLY A 111 -15.34 8.63 -3.76
CA GLY A 111 -15.22 8.71 -2.30
C GLY A 111 -13.83 9.04 -1.79
N THR A 112 -13.62 8.93 -0.49
CA THR A 112 -12.38 9.37 0.18
C THR A 112 -11.91 8.37 1.23
N ILE A 113 -10.61 8.04 1.21
CA ILE A 113 -9.94 7.28 2.27
C ILE A 113 -8.89 8.21 2.89
N SER A 114 -9.12 8.67 4.14
CA SER A 114 -8.30 9.75 4.70
C SER A 114 -8.03 9.65 6.19
N GLY A 115 -6.88 10.18 6.62
CA GLY A 115 -6.55 10.28 8.05
C GLY A 115 -6.36 8.94 8.74
N ASN A 116 -6.17 7.85 8.00
CA ASN A 116 -5.97 6.52 8.56
C ASN A 116 -4.50 6.28 8.88
N THR A 117 -4.21 5.43 9.86
CA THR A 117 -2.84 5.19 10.33
C THR A 117 -2.55 3.69 10.52
N ALA A 118 -1.51 3.20 9.86
CA ALA A 118 -0.88 1.93 10.21
C ALA A 118 0.27 2.18 11.19
N VAL A 119 0.29 1.49 12.33
CA VAL A 119 1.26 1.74 13.43
C VAL A 119 2.37 0.68 13.54
N GLY A 120 2.21 -0.46 12.84
CA GLY A 120 3.12 -1.61 12.96
C GLY A 120 2.91 -2.38 14.27
N ASP A 121 3.40 -3.61 14.30
CA ASP A 121 3.32 -4.46 15.48
C ASP A 121 4.51 -4.20 16.42
N TYR A 122 4.21 -3.97 17.69
CA TYR A 122 5.22 -3.70 18.72
C TYR A 122 5.66 -4.95 19.49
N PHE A 123 4.91 -6.06 19.45
CA PHE A 123 5.04 -7.10 20.49
C PHE A 123 5.56 -8.46 20.04
N PHE A 124 5.44 -8.91 18.81
CA PHE A 124 5.58 -10.34 18.51
C PHE A 124 6.93 -10.82 18.00
N THR A 125 7.68 -10.07 17.26
CA THR A 125 9.05 -10.45 16.86
C THR A 125 9.87 -9.22 16.46
N PRO A 126 11.21 -9.28 16.54
CA PRO A 126 12.06 -8.21 16.02
C PRO A 126 11.92 -7.97 14.51
N TYR A 127 11.11 -8.76 13.81
CA TYR A 127 10.88 -8.70 12.38
C TYR A 127 9.49 -8.17 11.97
N SER A 128 8.52 -8.08 12.89
CA SER A 128 7.13 -7.69 12.61
C SER A 128 6.79 -6.22 12.91
N GLN A 129 7.76 -5.41 13.25
CA GLN A 129 7.55 -4.02 13.68
C GLN A 129 7.33 -3.02 12.54
N SER A 130 7.16 -3.48 11.30
CA SER A 130 6.94 -2.60 10.17
C SER A 130 5.46 -2.28 10.00
N ALA A 131 5.16 -1.01 9.73
CA ALA A 131 3.81 -0.56 9.37
C ALA A 131 3.63 -0.59 7.86
N HIS A 132 2.55 -1.20 7.37
CA HIS A 132 2.25 -1.28 5.94
C HIS A 132 0.86 -0.73 5.64
N GLY A 133 0.78 0.19 4.65
CA GLY A 133 -0.47 0.74 4.16
C GLY A 133 -1.20 1.62 5.17
N GLY A 134 -0.86 2.90 5.24
CA GLY A 134 -1.56 3.84 6.12
C GLY A 134 -3.06 3.86 5.85
N ALA A 135 -3.47 3.89 4.59
CA ALA A 135 -4.85 3.71 4.18
C ALA A 135 -5.18 2.24 3.90
N ILE A 136 -4.46 1.60 2.97
CA ILE A 136 -4.80 0.28 2.45
C ILE A 136 -3.55 -0.61 2.44
N LEU A 137 -3.66 -1.81 3.01
CA LEU A 137 -2.73 -2.90 2.76
C LEU A 137 -3.36 -3.91 1.80
N ILE A 138 -2.73 -4.15 0.67
CA ILE A 138 -3.11 -5.18 -0.31
C ILE A 138 -2.22 -6.39 -0.06
N ARG A 139 -2.83 -7.49 0.33
CA ARG A 139 -2.13 -8.72 0.61
C ARG A 139 -3.09 -9.89 0.55
N ALA A 140 -2.92 -10.79 -0.39
CA ALA A 140 -3.61 -12.06 -0.35
C ALA A 140 -3.26 -12.78 0.96
N ASN A 141 -4.28 -13.20 1.68
CA ASN A 141 -4.09 -13.93 2.92
C ASN A 141 -4.24 -15.42 2.64
N ARG A 142 -3.29 -16.19 3.10
CA ARG A 142 -3.50 -17.62 3.22
C ARG A 142 -4.56 -17.80 4.30
N ALA A 143 -5.71 -18.35 3.95
CA ALA A 143 -6.66 -18.79 4.96
C ALA A 143 -5.93 -19.77 5.88
N ASP A 144 -5.91 -19.50 7.18
CA ASP A 144 -5.07 -20.20 8.17
C ASP A 144 -5.26 -21.73 8.21
N TYR A 145 -6.19 -22.31 7.46
CA TYR A 145 -6.52 -23.73 7.47
C TYR A 145 -6.95 -24.36 6.14
N ASP A 146 -7.11 -23.59 5.04
CA ASP A 146 -7.51 -24.19 3.76
C ASP A 146 -6.67 -23.61 2.60
N GLU A 147 -5.88 -24.48 1.97
CA GLU A 147 -5.00 -24.14 0.83
C GLU A 147 -5.77 -23.71 -0.44
N SER A 148 -7.10 -23.75 -0.41
CA SER A 148 -7.96 -23.51 -1.59
C SER A 148 -8.30 -22.06 -1.90
N TYR A 149 -7.89 -21.06 -1.09
CA TYR A 149 -8.30 -19.65 -1.22
C TYR A 149 -7.14 -18.68 -1.57
N ASP A 150 -6.14 -19.11 -2.27
CA ASP A 150 -5.01 -18.27 -2.69
C ASP A 150 -5.33 -17.38 -3.91
N ALA A 151 -6.49 -16.73 -3.92
CA ALA A 151 -6.79 -15.73 -4.94
C ALA A 151 -5.95 -14.47 -4.67
N PRO A 152 -5.29 -13.91 -5.71
CA PRO A 152 -4.54 -12.66 -5.55
C PRO A 152 -5.46 -11.50 -5.18
N ALA A 153 -4.99 -10.63 -4.28
CA ALA A 153 -5.73 -9.44 -3.88
C ALA A 153 -5.60 -8.34 -4.95
N LYS A 154 -6.70 -7.61 -5.19
CA LYS A 154 -6.74 -6.61 -6.26
C LYS A 154 -7.45 -5.33 -5.82
N LEU A 155 -6.78 -4.19 -6.05
CA LEU A 155 -7.37 -2.85 -5.97
C LEU A 155 -7.47 -2.25 -7.37
N THR A 156 -8.67 -1.78 -7.74
CA THR A 156 -8.87 -0.94 -8.93
C THR A 156 -9.36 0.43 -8.50
N MET A 157 -8.61 1.48 -8.85
CA MET A 157 -8.96 2.87 -8.56
C MET A 157 -9.23 3.62 -9.87
N ALA A 158 -10.50 3.89 -10.14
CA ALA A 158 -10.94 4.65 -11.30
C ALA A 158 -11.21 6.14 -10.94
N GLY A 159 -11.43 6.42 -9.65
CA GLY A 159 -11.72 7.76 -9.13
C GLY A 159 -11.40 7.88 -7.64
N GLY A 160 -11.95 8.90 -6.99
CA GLY A 160 -11.82 9.11 -5.55
C GLY A 160 -10.46 9.64 -5.08
N ASN A 161 -10.28 9.73 -3.76
CA ASN A 161 -9.10 10.30 -3.14
C ASN A 161 -8.58 9.41 -2.01
N ILE A 162 -7.28 9.15 -2.01
CA ILE A 162 -6.57 8.53 -0.86
C ILE A 162 -5.61 9.58 -0.33
N GLN A 163 -5.94 10.20 0.83
CA GLN A 163 -5.23 11.38 1.26
C GLN A 163 -4.94 11.45 2.75
N ASN A 164 -3.80 12.08 3.11
CA ASN A 164 -3.42 12.36 4.49
C ASN A 164 -3.38 11.11 5.39
N ASN A 165 -3.06 9.94 4.82
CA ASN A 165 -2.88 8.72 5.57
C ASN A 165 -1.40 8.53 5.94
N LYS A 166 -1.15 7.71 6.95
CA LYS A 166 0.19 7.55 7.50
C LYS A 166 0.52 6.09 7.81
N ALA A 167 1.64 5.61 7.29
CA ALA A 167 2.31 4.45 7.85
C ALA A 167 3.41 4.93 8.82
N ALA A 168 3.33 4.55 10.09
CA ALA A 168 4.23 5.02 11.13
C ALA A 168 4.74 3.86 11.98
N SER A 169 6.05 3.68 12.02
CA SER A 169 6.71 2.67 12.85
C SER A 169 8.08 3.20 13.24
N ASP A 170 8.59 2.76 14.39
CA ASP A 170 9.93 3.09 14.86
C ASP A 170 11.04 2.43 14.02
N ARG A 171 10.72 1.38 13.29
CA ARG A 171 11.67 0.66 12.43
C ARG A 171 11.49 0.95 10.95
N SER A 172 10.38 0.54 10.37
CA SER A 172 10.14 0.69 8.94
C SER A 172 8.65 0.90 8.68
N ALA A 173 8.34 1.85 7.82
CA ALA A 173 6.99 2.19 7.44
C ALA A 173 6.89 2.25 5.91
N PHE A 174 5.94 1.53 5.34
CA PHE A 174 5.81 1.30 3.92
C PHE A 174 4.41 1.69 3.41
N GLY A 175 4.35 2.49 2.34
CA GLY A 175 3.11 2.90 1.71
C GLY A 175 2.22 3.76 2.62
N GLY A 176 2.41 5.07 2.61
CA GLY A 176 1.57 5.99 3.39
C GLY A 176 0.09 5.92 3.00
N ALA A 177 -0.20 5.76 1.72
CA ALA A 177 -1.51 5.41 1.22
C ALA A 177 -1.64 3.89 1.07
N VAL A 178 -0.93 3.29 0.13
CA VAL A 178 -1.10 1.88 -0.25
C VAL A 178 0.21 1.12 -0.08
N ALA A 179 0.19 0.00 0.61
CA ALA A 179 1.25 -0.99 0.56
C ALA A 179 0.74 -2.25 -0.15
N ILE A 180 1.58 -2.84 -0.99
CA ILE A 180 1.30 -4.09 -1.67
C ILE A 180 2.38 -5.07 -1.27
N LEU A 181 1.99 -6.17 -0.67
CA LEU A 181 2.89 -7.26 -0.31
C LEU A 181 2.70 -8.44 -1.27
N GLY A 182 3.74 -9.23 -1.49
CA GLY A 182 3.63 -10.49 -2.19
C GLY A 182 2.74 -11.50 -1.43
N THR A 183 2.24 -12.49 -2.13
CA THR A 183 1.42 -13.58 -1.52
C THR A 183 2.33 -14.67 -0.97
N PRO A 184 2.18 -15.10 0.28
CA PRO A 184 2.97 -16.21 0.83
C PRO A 184 2.72 -17.50 0.04
N ASN A 185 3.81 -18.22 -0.31
CA ASN A 185 3.75 -19.50 -1.06
C ASN A 185 2.99 -19.45 -2.41
N ALA A 186 2.90 -18.27 -3.01
CA ALA A 186 2.25 -18.11 -4.30
C ALA A 186 2.94 -18.94 -5.39
N THR A 187 2.16 -19.45 -6.31
CA THR A 187 2.67 -19.88 -7.61
C THR A 187 3.12 -18.64 -8.40
N ALA A 188 4.01 -18.81 -9.38
CA ALA A 188 4.52 -17.69 -10.19
C ALA A 188 3.41 -16.82 -10.85
N ASP A 189 2.19 -17.33 -10.93
CA ASP A 189 1.04 -16.67 -11.55
C ASP A 189 0.21 -15.81 -10.55
N SER A 190 0.49 -15.88 -9.24
CA SER A 190 -0.26 -15.12 -8.23
C SER A 190 0.38 -13.76 -8.00
N THR A 191 -0.18 -12.70 -8.60
CA THR A 191 0.29 -11.32 -8.46
C THR A 191 -0.75 -10.47 -7.76
N ASN A 192 -0.42 -9.92 -6.59
CA ASN A 192 -1.26 -8.87 -5.99
C ASN A 192 -1.14 -7.60 -6.83
N GLU A 193 -2.26 -6.96 -7.13
CA GLU A 193 -2.32 -5.92 -8.13
C GLU A 193 -3.02 -4.64 -7.64
N PHE A 194 -2.42 -3.49 -7.96
CA PHE A 194 -3.07 -2.19 -7.87
C PHE A 194 -3.14 -1.53 -9.25
N ILE A 195 -4.35 -1.31 -9.75
CA ILE A 195 -4.60 -0.62 -11.02
C ILE A 195 -5.19 0.74 -10.73
N MET A 196 -4.50 1.81 -11.14
CA MET A 196 -4.96 3.20 -10.99
C MET A 196 -5.13 3.84 -12.37
N THR A 197 -6.38 4.09 -12.76
CA THR A 197 -6.72 4.75 -14.03
C THR A 197 -7.20 6.19 -13.86
N GLY A 198 -7.51 6.57 -12.62
CA GLY A 198 -7.96 7.92 -12.26
C GLY A 198 -7.84 8.15 -10.76
N GLY A 199 -8.42 9.25 -10.28
CA GLY A 199 -8.37 9.63 -8.87
C GLY A 199 -7.05 10.25 -8.44
N THR A 200 -6.92 10.53 -7.14
CA THR A 200 -5.76 11.24 -6.57
C THR A 200 -5.26 10.55 -5.30
N ILE A 201 -3.95 10.35 -5.21
CA ILE A 201 -3.25 9.93 -4.00
C ILE A 201 -2.38 11.09 -3.53
N SER A 202 -2.70 11.72 -2.37
CA SER A 202 -2.02 12.94 -1.96
C SER A 202 -1.83 13.11 -0.46
N GLY A 203 -0.75 13.81 -0.08
CA GLY A 203 -0.51 14.17 1.33
C GLY A 203 -0.21 12.99 2.25
N ASN A 204 0.04 11.80 1.72
CA ASN A 204 0.32 10.60 2.52
C ASN A 204 1.79 10.54 2.92
N THR A 205 2.07 9.88 4.05
CA THR A 205 3.41 9.84 4.63
C THR A 205 3.80 8.43 5.06
N ALA A 206 5.03 8.03 4.73
CA ALA A 206 5.65 6.78 5.21
C ALA A 206 7.16 6.94 5.38
N GLY A 207 7.83 5.88 5.78
CA GLY A 207 9.27 5.74 5.67
C GLY A 207 9.68 5.59 4.20
N TYR A 208 9.05 4.66 3.51
CA TYR A 208 9.29 4.35 2.11
C TYR A 208 7.97 4.33 1.32
N GLY A 209 7.98 4.97 0.14
CA GLY A 209 6.78 5.13 -0.66
C GLY A 209 5.73 5.96 0.06
N GLY A 210 5.90 7.28 0.08
CA GLY A 210 4.94 8.18 0.73
C GLY A 210 3.51 7.94 0.29
N ALA A 211 3.31 7.64 -1.00
CA ALA A 211 2.05 7.14 -1.53
C ALA A 211 2.01 5.62 -1.56
N ILE A 212 2.86 4.98 -2.37
CA ILE A 212 2.76 3.56 -2.67
C ILE A 212 4.09 2.86 -2.35
N SER A 213 4.02 1.72 -1.67
CA SER A 213 5.14 0.79 -1.54
C SER A 213 4.77 -0.57 -2.13
N VAL A 214 5.68 -1.11 -2.94
CA VAL A 214 5.56 -2.44 -3.55
C VAL A 214 6.65 -3.33 -2.97
N TYR A 215 6.27 -4.43 -2.35
CA TYR A 215 7.19 -5.29 -1.62
C TYR A 215 6.94 -6.76 -2.01
N ALA A 216 7.72 -7.27 -2.95
CA ALA A 216 7.47 -8.58 -3.53
C ALA A 216 8.02 -9.75 -2.70
N ALA A 217 9.11 -9.59 -1.99
CA ALA A 217 9.73 -10.71 -1.30
C ALA A 217 10.45 -10.31 -0.03
N ASP A 218 10.07 -10.94 1.03
CA ASP A 218 10.82 -11.11 2.27
C ASP A 218 10.83 -12.61 2.59
N ARG A 219 11.60 -13.01 3.59
CA ARG A 219 11.69 -14.39 4.10
C ARG A 219 10.32 -15.05 4.38
N TYR A 220 9.27 -14.25 4.54
CA TYR A 220 7.92 -14.70 4.89
C TYR A 220 6.85 -14.32 3.84
N TRP A 221 7.20 -13.52 2.81
CA TRP A 221 6.26 -12.92 1.88
C TRP A 221 6.75 -13.15 0.44
N ASN A 222 6.52 -14.31 -0.09
CA ASN A 222 6.98 -14.72 -1.40
C ASN A 222 5.86 -14.57 -2.42
N GLY A 223 5.98 -13.64 -3.34
CA GLY A 223 4.99 -13.47 -4.42
C GLY A 223 5.21 -12.18 -5.18
N ASN A 224 4.65 -12.12 -6.38
CA ASN A 224 4.75 -10.95 -7.21
C ASN A 224 3.79 -9.85 -6.73
N ALA A 225 4.20 -8.61 -6.94
CA ALA A 225 3.37 -7.44 -6.66
C ALA A 225 3.49 -6.45 -7.81
N SER A 226 2.36 -5.90 -8.29
CA SER A 226 2.37 -4.97 -9.40
C SER A 226 1.47 -3.75 -9.20
N VAL A 227 1.91 -2.63 -9.78
CA VAL A 227 1.14 -1.39 -9.86
C VAL A 227 1.06 -0.96 -11.32
N LYS A 228 -0.16 -0.64 -11.79
CA LYS A 228 -0.39 -0.07 -13.12
C LYS A 228 -1.01 1.32 -12.98
N ILE A 229 -0.37 2.31 -13.57
CA ILE A 229 -0.79 3.71 -13.54
C ILE A 229 -1.08 4.18 -14.95
N SER A 230 -2.29 4.71 -15.18
CA SER A 230 -2.69 5.18 -16.51
C SER A 230 -3.74 6.28 -16.44
N GLY A 231 -4.22 6.75 -17.59
CA GLY A 231 -5.31 7.70 -17.68
C GLY A 231 -5.02 9.04 -16.96
N ASN A 232 -5.93 9.46 -16.10
CA ASN A 232 -5.86 10.73 -15.36
C ASN A 232 -5.40 10.55 -13.90
N ALA A 233 -4.75 9.43 -13.58
CA ALA A 233 -4.21 9.15 -12.25
C ALA A 233 -3.25 10.24 -11.78
N LYS A 234 -3.35 10.64 -10.49
CA LYS A 234 -2.47 11.66 -9.88
C LYS A 234 -1.89 11.16 -8.58
N ILE A 235 -0.57 11.19 -8.45
CA ILE A 235 0.15 10.89 -7.22
C ILE A 235 0.99 12.11 -6.87
N THR A 236 0.56 12.88 -5.86
CA THR A 236 1.12 14.21 -5.61
C THR A 236 1.24 14.54 -4.12
N GLN A 237 2.22 15.37 -3.76
CA GLN A 237 2.39 15.89 -2.39
C GLN A 237 2.57 14.81 -1.31
N ASN A 238 3.07 13.62 -1.67
CA ASN A 238 3.35 12.56 -0.71
C ASN A 238 4.79 12.63 -0.22
N THR A 239 5.04 12.11 0.97
CA THR A 239 6.36 12.16 1.60
C THR A 239 6.85 10.77 2.03
N GLY A 240 7.95 10.32 1.41
CA GLY A 240 8.70 9.15 1.85
C GLY A 240 9.95 9.59 2.58
N ARG A 241 10.08 9.32 3.88
CA ARG A 241 11.22 9.85 4.66
C ARG A 241 12.57 9.27 4.24
N ASN A 242 12.61 7.97 3.96
CA ASN A 242 13.84 7.20 3.69
C ASN A 242 14.04 6.88 2.20
N GLY A 243 12.99 7.02 1.37
CA GLY A 243 13.04 6.79 -0.07
C GLY A 243 11.67 6.71 -0.72
N GLY A 244 11.59 7.03 -2.01
CA GLY A 244 10.35 7.04 -2.76
C GLY A 244 9.35 8.05 -2.21
N GLY A 245 9.47 9.31 -2.57
CA GLY A 245 8.50 10.33 -2.15
C GLY A 245 7.07 9.93 -2.54
N ALA A 246 6.89 9.48 -3.78
CA ALA A 246 5.66 8.85 -4.24
C ALA A 246 5.73 7.33 -4.10
N ILE A 247 6.58 6.65 -4.87
CA ILE A 247 6.60 5.20 -5.02
C ILE A 247 7.94 4.62 -4.59
N ALA A 248 7.93 3.54 -3.81
CA ALA A 248 9.12 2.76 -3.50
C ALA A 248 8.88 1.28 -3.81
N LEU A 249 9.84 0.66 -4.51
CA LEU A 249 9.85 -0.77 -4.79
C LEU A 249 10.93 -1.43 -3.95
N PHE A 250 10.58 -2.56 -3.36
CA PHE A 250 11.47 -3.40 -2.58
C PHE A 250 11.27 -4.86 -2.96
N THR A 251 12.27 -5.48 -3.53
CA THR A 251 12.32 -6.93 -3.64
C THR A 251 13.52 -7.40 -2.82
N SER A 252 13.32 -8.25 -1.85
CA SER A 252 14.46 -8.84 -1.15
C SER A 252 15.13 -9.90 -2.03
N LYS A 253 16.35 -10.28 -1.68
CA LYS A 253 17.24 -11.16 -2.47
C LYS A 253 16.73 -12.59 -2.75
N ALA A 254 15.48 -12.92 -2.49
CA ALA A 254 14.91 -14.24 -2.77
C ALA A 254 14.51 -14.34 -4.26
N ASP A 255 14.92 -15.33 -4.88
CA ASP A 255 15.39 -15.50 -6.24
C ASP A 255 14.38 -15.46 -7.38
N ASP A 256 13.05 -15.39 -7.18
CA ASP A 256 12.08 -15.58 -8.27
C ASP A 256 10.90 -14.60 -8.28
N TYR A 257 10.88 -13.59 -7.41
CA TYR A 257 9.73 -12.68 -7.28
C TYR A 257 10.09 -11.25 -7.70
N THR A 258 9.11 -10.53 -8.25
CA THR A 258 9.32 -9.19 -8.81
C THR A 258 8.33 -8.17 -8.27
N SER A 259 8.83 -6.98 -7.98
CA SER A 259 8.03 -5.77 -7.82
C SER A 259 8.04 -5.00 -9.12
N THR A 260 6.86 -4.74 -9.70
CA THR A 260 6.76 -4.05 -10.98
C THR A 260 5.82 -2.86 -10.89
N VAL A 261 6.24 -1.74 -11.45
CA VAL A 261 5.38 -0.58 -11.68
C VAL A 261 5.38 -0.25 -13.16
N GLU A 262 4.19 -0.19 -13.75
CA GLU A 262 3.96 0.19 -15.15
C GLU A 262 3.20 1.52 -15.19
N MET A 263 3.76 2.52 -15.87
CA MET A 263 3.14 3.83 -16.08
C MET A 263 2.93 4.07 -17.57
N SER A 264 1.67 4.06 -18.00
CA SER A 264 1.25 4.34 -19.36
C SER A 264 0.37 5.60 -19.48
N GLY A 265 0.45 6.48 -18.48
CA GLY A 265 -0.26 7.75 -18.39
C GLY A 265 -0.25 8.25 -16.95
N GLY A 266 -0.99 9.31 -16.66
CA GLY A 266 -1.06 9.90 -15.33
C GLY A 266 0.11 10.81 -14.97
N THR A 267 0.16 11.27 -13.72
CA THR A 267 1.16 12.22 -13.23
C THR A 267 1.66 11.83 -11.84
N ILE A 268 2.98 11.84 -11.67
CA ILE A 268 3.66 11.72 -10.37
C ILE A 268 4.39 13.05 -10.14
N SER A 269 3.84 13.93 -9.27
CA SER A 269 4.40 15.28 -9.09
C SER A 269 4.42 15.75 -7.65
N ASP A 270 5.30 16.72 -7.37
CA ASP A 270 5.37 17.41 -6.08
C ASP A 270 5.58 16.47 -4.87
N ASN A 271 6.10 15.26 -5.10
CA ASN A 271 6.39 14.33 -4.03
C ASN A 271 7.81 14.56 -3.50
N LYS A 272 8.02 14.24 -2.21
CA LYS A 272 9.27 14.55 -1.53
C LYS A 272 9.83 13.36 -0.75
N THR A 273 11.15 13.24 -0.79
CA THR A 273 11.90 12.39 0.15
C THR A 273 13.13 13.11 0.68
N PHE A 274 13.54 12.73 1.89
CA PHE A 274 14.81 13.21 2.46
C PHE A 274 16.00 12.33 2.07
N SER A 275 15.81 11.37 1.16
CA SER A 275 16.81 10.42 0.70
C SER A 275 16.80 10.29 -0.81
N LYS A 276 16.36 9.18 -1.38
CA LYS A 276 16.48 8.85 -2.79
C LYS A 276 15.11 8.68 -3.46
N GLY A 277 15.01 9.13 -4.73
CA GLY A 277 13.83 8.94 -5.56
C GLY A 277 12.64 9.78 -5.11
N GLY A 278 12.59 11.07 -5.45
CA GLY A 278 11.48 11.95 -5.10
C GLY A 278 10.15 11.46 -5.68
N GLY A 279 10.15 11.04 -6.94
CA GLY A 279 9.06 10.33 -7.57
C GLY A 279 9.11 8.83 -7.29
N VAL A 280 10.10 8.14 -7.86
CA VAL A 280 10.19 6.67 -7.82
C VAL A 280 11.55 6.23 -7.29
N PHE A 281 11.55 5.24 -6.41
CA PHE A 281 12.74 4.63 -5.84
C PHE A 281 12.72 3.11 -6.04
N LEU A 282 13.71 2.57 -6.73
CA LEU A 282 13.95 1.14 -6.89
C LEU A 282 15.11 0.73 -5.99
N TYR A 283 14.84 -0.12 -5.02
CA TYR A 283 15.82 -0.49 -4.00
C TYR A 283 16.30 -1.94 -4.12
N GLY A 284 15.45 -2.86 -4.57
CA GLY A 284 15.71 -4.28 -4.52
C GLY A 284 16.01 -4.93 -5.85
N LYS A 285 16.64 -6.09 -5.80
CA LYS A 285 16.87 -6.97 -6.96
C LYS A 285 15.54 -7.36 -7.60
N GLY A 286 15.43 -7.26 -8.93
CA GLY A 286 14.21 -7.61 -9.66
C GLY A 286 13.13 -6.52 -9.66
N ASP A 287 13.37 -5.39 -8.98
CA ASP A 287 12.48 -4.23 -9.08
C ASP A 287 12.51 -3.66 -10.50
N SER A 288 11.35 -3.41 -11.06
CA SER A 288 11.24 -2.88 -12.42
C SER A 288 10.21 -1.75 -12.52
N PHE A 289 10.61 -0.66 -13.16
CA PHE A 289 9.75 0.47 -13.49
C PHE A 289 9.70 0.67 -15.00
N TYR A 290 8.50 0.56 -15.58
CA TYR A 290 8.28 0.79 -17.01
C TYR A 290 7.46 2.06 -17.19
N MET A 291 7.95 3.00 -18.00
CA MET A 291 7.23 4.20 -18.37
C MET A 291 7.10 4.29 -19.88
N THR A 292 5.88 4.16 -20.38
CA THR A 292 5.57 4.29 -21.82
C THR A 292 4.89 5.60 -22.15
N ASP A 293 4.25 6.27 -21.15
CA ASP A 293 3.64 7.58 -21.24
C ASP A 293 3.42 8.16 -19.82
N GLY A 294 2.97 9.42 -19.74
CA GLY A 294 2.69 10.12 -18.48
C GLY A 294 3.78 11.13 -18.12
N LYS A 295 3.69 11.68 -16.91
CA LYS A 295 4.58 12.76 -16.45
C LYS A 295 5.13 12.50 -15.05
N ILE A 296 6.45 12.64 -14.87
CA ILE A 296 7.13 12.67 -13.56
C ILE A 296 7.78 14.05 -13.42
N SER A 297 7.23 14.94 -12.57
CA SER A 297 7.73 16.31 -12.48
C SER A 297 7.69 16.87 -11.07
N ASP A 298 8.53 17.89 -10.84
CA ASP A 298 8.49 18.69 -9.62
C ASP A 298 8.70 17.90 -8.32
N ASN A 299 9.25 16.66 -8.42
CA ASN A 299 9.55 15.85 -7.26
C ASN A 299 10.91 16.23 -6.68
N GLU A 300 11.05 16.15 -5.35
CA GLU A 300 12.26 16.56 -4.63
C GLU A 300 12.87 15.40 -3.83
N ALA A 301 14.19 15.23 -3.93
CA ALA A 301 14.97 14.27 -3.15
C ALA A 301 16.37 14.81 -2.87
N LYS A 302 17.12 14.16 -2.00
CA LYS A 302 18.57 14.39 -1.93
C LYS A 302 19.26 13.91 -3.22
N GLN A 303 18.89 12.72 -3.69
CA GLN A 303 19.43 12.09 -4.90
C GLN A 303 18.29 11.55 -5.76
N GLY A 304 18.38 11.75 -7.09
CA GLY A 304 17.34 11.28 -8.02
C GLY A 304 15.97 11.91 -7.74
N GLY A 305 15.84 13.23 -7.94
CA GLY A 305 14.58 13.94 -7.70
C GLY A 305 13.37 13.28 -8.36
N GLY A 306 13.50 12.83 -9.61
CA GLY A 306 12.46 12.06 -10.31
C GLY A 306 12.52 10.58 -9.97
N ILE A 307 13.60 9.91 -10.38
CA ILE A 307 13.80 8.45 -10.24
C ILE A 307 15.17 8.19 -9.63
N SER A 308 15.27 7.21 -8.76
CA SER A 308 16.52 6.66 -8.25
C SER A 308 16.52 5.15 -8.27
N ILE A 309 17.64 4.55 -8.70
CA ILE A 309 17.86 3.10 -8.72
C ILE A 309 19.08 2.82 -7.85
N SER A 310 18.95 1.95 -6.86
CA SER A 310 20.01 1.69 -5.87
C SER A 310 20.58 0.27 -5.89
N ASP A 311 19.93 -0.67 -6.56
CA ASP A 311 20.45 -2.04 -6.70
C ASP A 311 20.93 -2.30 -8.14
N THR A 312 21.91 -3.19 -8.31
CA THR A 312 22.51 -3.51 -9.61
C THR A 312 21.58 -4.28 -10.54
N ASP A 313 20.60 -5.01 -9.98
CA ASP A 313 19.66 -5.83 -10.74
C ASP A 313 18.27 -5.19 -10.83
N ALA A 314 18.09 -3.97 -10.32
CA ALA A 314 16.86 -3.18 -10.51
C ALA A 314 16.94 -2.39 -11.84
N ALA A 315 15.81 -2.21 -12.51
CA ALA A 315 15.80 -1.55 -13.82
C ALA A 315 14.63 -0.56 -14.00
N ALA A 316 14.93 0.56 -14.65
CA ALA A 316 13.91 1.47 -15.14
C ALA A 316 13.98 1.54 -16.67
N TYR A 317 12.84 1.29 -17.32
CA TYR A 317 12.66 1.33 -18.76
C TYR A 317 11.83 2.55 -19.13
N LEU A 318 12.49 3.58 -19.64
CA LEU A 318 11.86 4.86 -20.00
C LEU A 318 11.64 4.87 -21.51
N LEU A 319 10.47 4.44 -21.95
CA LEU A 319 10.13 4.19 -23.36
C LEU A 319 9.25 5.30 -23.95
N GLY A 320 8.74 6.22 -23.10
CA GLY A 320 7.92 7.36 -23.49
C GLY A 320 7.57 8.23 -22.29
N GLY A 321 6.76 9.27 -22.50
CA GLY A 321 6.37 10.21 -21.46
C GLY A 321 7.38 11.35 -21.22
N THR A 322 7.24 12.06 -20.10
CA THR A 322 8.04 13.24 -19.76
C THR A 322 8.56 13.17 -18.33
N ILE A 323 9.85 13.40 -18.14
CA ILE A 323 10.48 13.55 -16.83
C ILE A 323 11.15 14.92 -16.81
N GLN A 324 10.64 15.87 -16.01
CA GLN A 324 11.11 17.25 -16.01
C GLN A 324 11.02 17.91 -14.64
N ASP A 325 11.76 18.97 -14.42
CA ASP A 325 11.66 19.86 -13.25
C ASP A 325 11.83 19.17 -11.89
N ASN A 326 12.33 17.92 -11.88
CA ASN A 326 12.62 17.19 -10.65
C ASN A 326 13.93 17.68 -10.04
N LYS A 327 13.96 17.83 -8.71
CA LYS A 327 15.05 18.46 -8.00
C LYS A 327 15.82 17.47 -7.14
N ALA A 328 17.12 17.33 -7.40
CA ALA A 328 18.08 16.74 -6.48
C ALA A 328 18.73 17.86 -5.65
N THR A 329 18.64 17.76 -4.29
CA THR A 329 19.11 18.84 -3.39
C THR A 329 20.57 18.66 -2.96
N GLU A 330 21.10 17.46 -2.99
CA GLU A 330 22.53 17.19 -2.87
C GLU A 330 23.10 16.94 -4.25
N GLY A 331 23.79 17.97 -4.81
CA GLY A 331 24.77 17.72 -5.85
C GLY A 331 25.85 16.83 -5.24
N TYR A 332 26.24 15.74 -5.91
CA TYR A 332 27.43 15.00 -5.48
C TYR A 332 28.60 15.98 -5.36
N PRO A 333 29.11 16.30 -4.16
CA PRO A 333 30.51 16.58 -4.10
C PRO A 333 31.14 15.21 -4.38
N TYR A 334 31.77 15.07 -5.52
CA TYR A 334 32.74 14.01 -5.74
C TYR A 334 33.86 14.22 -4.73
N VAL A 335 33.62 13.75 -3.51
CA VAL A 335 34.68 13.63 -2.51
C VAL A 335 35.06 12.17 -2.57
N ASP A 336 36.16 11.94 -3.21
CA ASP A 336 36.91 10.69 -3.15
C ASP A 336 37.46 10.55 -1.72
N ASP A 337 36.57 10.35 -0.75
CA ASP A 337 36.98 10.03 0.61
C ASP A 337 36.92 8.50 0.79
N PRO A 338 38.07 7.84 0.80
CA PRO A 338 38.15 6.40 1.00
C PRO A 338 37.58 5.94 2.36
N SER A 339 37.39 6.86 3.31
CA SER A 339 36.87 6.54 4.66
C SER A 339 35.36 6.35 4.70
N GLU A 340 34.61 6.87 3.73
CA GLU A 340 33.16 6.67 3.66
C GLU A 340 32.72 5.35 2.99
N ARG A 341 33.63 4.60 2.37
CA ARG A 341 33.32 3.29 1.78
C ARG A 341 32.99 2.20 2.81
N SER A 342 33.14 2.46 4.10
CA SER A 342 32.92 1.47 5.16
C SER A 342 31.50 1.42 5.73
N TYR A 343 30.59 2.32 5.33
CA TYR A 343 29.24 2.38 5.87
C TYR A 343 28.16 1.64 5.03
N TYR A 344 28.52 1.17 3.85
CA TYR A 344 27.65 0.29 3.06
C TYR A 344 28.31 -1.07 2.96
N GLY A 345 28.25 -1.79 4.08
CA GLY A 345 28.80 -3.13 4.20
C GLY A 345 28.19 -4.11 3.20
N ASN A 346 29.07 -4.96 2.72
CA ASN A 346 28.95 -6.10 1.82
C ASN A 346 27.62 -6.85 1.88
#